data_957bb0e939e40f2dcaaf76463906fcd2
#
_entry.id   957bb0e939e40f2dcaaf76463906fcd2
#
_cell.length_a   1.000
_cell.length_b   1.000
_cell.length_c   1.000
_cell.angle_alpha   90.00
_cell.angle_beta   90.00
_cell.angle_gamma   90.00
#
_symmetry.space_group_name_H-M   'P 1'
#
loop_
_entity.id
_entity.type
_entity.pdbx_description
1 polymer ?
#
loop_
_entity_poly.entity_id
_entity_poly.type
_entity_poly.pdbx_seq_one_letter_code
_entity_poly.pdbx_strand_id
1 'polypeptide(L)'
;MAPRAVIFDLWGTLIPFESERWASAYEAMADILQVSREEFEPAWRRAYSQRLVSDLRESVEYVCDSLGVKRSDAIDQAYRLRVEMHRRSFRPREDAASTLRELRARGYLTGLLTNCTSEVPELVAESPLADLFDVEIYSCSVGLRKPDRAIYELAANGLGVDPRFCLYIGDGGDDELAGARDFGMKAVLLRPGDTQPPEVWEGPEITRLAQALELLGERRRDCP
;
A
#
# COMPACT_ATOMS: atom_id res chain seq x y z
N MET A 1 -0.22 -7.32 25.80
CA MET A 1 1.24 -7.38 25.62
C MET A 1 1.64 -6.22 24.72
N ALA A 2 2.81 -5.61 24.92
CA ALA A 2 3.27 -4.47 24.14
C ALA A 2 3.75 -4.91 22.74
N PRO A 3 3.48 -4.17 21.67
CA PRO A 3 4.02 -4.43 20.33
C PRO A 3 5.56 -4.40 20.31
N ARG A 4 6.14 -5.14 19.35
CA ARG A 4 7.57 -5.19 19.07
C ARG A 4 7.88 -4.71 17.65
N ALA A 5 6.90 -4.77 16.78
CA ALA A 5 6.98 -4.34 15.39
C ALA A 5 5.76 -3.50 15.01
N VAL A 6 5.95 -2.58 14.06
CA VAL A 6 4.90 -1.81 13.42
C VAL A 6 4.96 -2.03 11.93
N ILE A 7 3.88 -2.52 11.36
CA ILE A 7 3.73 -2.77 9.93
C ILE A 7 2.78 -1.73 9.35
N PHE A 8 3.20 -1.09 8.30
CA PHE A 8 2.41 -0.04 7.62
C PHE A 8 1.94 -0.52 6.25
N ASP A 9 0.71 -0.17 5.91
CA ASP A 9 0.31 -0.06 4.52
C ASP A 9 0.97 1.16 3.86
N LEU A 10 0.90 1.23 2.53
CA LEU A 10 1.49 2.31 1.73
C LEU A 10 0.44 3.33 1.27
N TRP A 11 -0.48 2.89 0.37
CA TRP A 11 -1.43 3.79 -0.29
C TRP A 11 -2.61 4.14 0.62
N GLY A 12 -2.91 5.43 0.75
CA GLY A 12 -3.88 5.90 1.76
C GLY A 12 -3.25 6.07 3.14
N THR A 13 -2.18 5.34 3.43
CA THR A 13 -1.49 5.30 4.73
C THR A 13 -0.23 6.15 4.74
N LEU A 14 0.88 5.65 4.23
CA LEU A 14 2.14 6.42 4.14
C LEU A 14 2.12 7.45 2.99
N ILE A 15 1.44 7.11 1.90
CA ILE A 15 1.20 7.97 0.74
C ILE A 15 -0.28 8.31 0.69
N PRO A 16 -0.69 9.59 0.69
CA PRO A 16 -2.10 9.97 0.54
C PRO A 16 -2.71 9.41 -0.74
N PHE A 17 -3.96 8.94 -0.67
CA PHE A 17 -4.70 8.53 -1.85
C PHE A 17 -5.50 9.72 -2.40
N GLU A 18 -5.15 10.16 -3.62
CA GLU A 18 -5.78 11.31 -4.28
C GLU A 18 -6.70 10.82 -5.42
N SER A 19 -7.97 10.56 -5.11
CA SER A 19 -8.95 9.98 -6.05
C SER A 19 -9.10 10.75 -7.37
N GLU A 20 -9.02 12.08 -7.34
CA GLU A 20 -9.15 12.92 -8.52
C GLU A 20 -7.99 12.70 -9.52
N ARG A 21 -6.78 12.53 -9.02
CA ARG A 21 -5.62 12.21 -9.88
C ARG A 21 -5.77 10.87 -10.57
N TRP A 22 -6.31 9.88 -9.85
CA TRP A 22 -6.57 8.57 -10.43
C TRP A 22 -7.65 8.61 -11.51
N ALA A 23 -8.71 9.38 -11.29
CA ALA A 23 -9.77 9.58 -12.28
C ALA A 23 -9.23 10.24 -13.57
N SER A 24 -8.42 11.28 -13.44
CA SER A 24 -7.78 11.95 -14.60
C SER A 24 -6.85 11.03 -15.38
N ALA A 25 -6.21 10.09 -14.71
CA ALA A 25 -5.37 9.10 -15.36
C ALA A 25 -6.14 8.09 -16.18
N TYR A 26 -7.23 7.62 -15.64
CA TYR A 26 -8.05 6.67 -16.39
C TYR A 26 -8.59 7.31 -17.66
N GLU A 27 -8.97 8.59 -17.60
CA GLU A 27 -9.38 9.37 -18.78
C GLU A 27 -8.25 9.47 -19.80
N ALA A 28 -7.06 9.89 -19.37
CA ALA A 28 -5.91 10.02 -20.27
C ALA A 28 -5.43 8.68 -20.85
N MET A 29 -5.53 7.56 -20.08
CA MET A 29 -5.26 6.23 -20.63
C MET A 29 -6.29 5.82 -21.67
N ALA A 30 -7.57 6.05 -21.41
CA ALA A 30 -8.65 5.77 -22.35
C ALA A 30 -8.47 6.53 -23.68
N ASP A 31 -8.12 7.82 -23.60
CA ASP A 31 -7.83 8.65 -24.79
C ASP A 31 -6.66 8.10 -25.62
N ILE A 32 -5.55 7.73 -24.96
CA ILE A 32 -4.38 7.12 -25.64
C ILE A 32 -4.78 5.82 -26.35
N LEU A 33 -5.58 5.00 -25.69
CA LEU A 33 -6.05 3.72 -26.21
C LEU A 33 -7.17 3.85 -27.23
N GLN A 34 -7.75 5.06 -27.40
CA GLN A 34 -8.87 5.36 -28.28
C GLN A 34 -10.14 4.54 -27.95
N VAL A 35 -10.39 4.36 -26.66
CA VAL A 35 -11.61 3.77 -26.13
C VAL A 35 -12.34 4.79 -25.25
N SER A 36 -13.64 4.59 -25.00
CA SER A 36 -14.34 5.46 -24.07
C SER A 36 -13.93 5.17 -22.61
N ARG A 37 -14.08 6.18 -21.75
CA ARG A 37 -13.86 5.98 -20.30
C ARG A 37 -14.80 4.94 -19.72
N GLU A 38 -16.03 4.90 -20.20
CA GLU A 38 -17.09 3.95 -19.80
C GLU A 38 -16.71 2.50 -20.13
N GLU A 39 -15.89 2.26 -21.16
CA GLU A 39 -15.37 0.94 -21.49
C GLU A 39 -14.08 0.63 -20.70
N PHE A 40 -13.17 1.63 -20.62
CA PHE A 40 -11.86 1.44 -19.99
C PHE A 40 -11.96 1.22 -18.48
N GLU A 41 -12.67 2.09 -17.75
CA GLU A 41 -12.67 2.06 -16.29
C GLU A 41 -13.20 0.73 -15.71
N PRO A 42 -14.31 0.16 -16.21
CA PRO A 42 -14.75 -1.17 -15.76
C PRO A 42 -13.75 -2.29 -16.11
N ALA A 43 -13.10 -2.24 -17.28
CA ALA A 43 -12.09 -3.23 -17.66
C ALA A 43 -10.87 -3.15 -16.73
N TRP A 44 -10.41 -1.92 -16.43
CA TRP A 44 -9.34 -1.67 -15.49
C TRP A 44 -9.67 -2.16 -14.06
N ARG A 45 -10.89 -1.91 -13.60
CA ARG A 45 -11.38 -2.37 -12.29
C ARG A 45 -11.47 -3.90 -12.21
N ARG A 46 -11.96 -4.58 -13.25
CA ARG A 46 -12.01 -6.05 -13.29
C ARG A 46 -10.62 -6.69 -13.19
N ALA A 47 -9.60 -6.04 -13.74
CA ALA A 47 -8.21 -6.49 -13.65
C ALA A 47 -7.53 -6.17 -12.31
N TYR A 48 -8.23 -5.58 -11.34
CA TYR A 48 -7.63 -5.07 -10.09
C TYR A 48 -6.82 -6.14 -9.36
N SER A 49 -7.43 -7.28 -9.04
CA SER A 49 -6.77 -8.35 -8.29
C SER A 49 -5.54 -8.91 -9.01
N GLN A 50 -5.60 -9.05 -10.33
CA GLN A 50 -4.47 -9.51 -11.13
C GLN A 50 -3.32 -8.49 -11.13
N ARG A 51 -3.64 -7.20 -11.28
CA ARG A 51 -2.62 -6.14 -11.29
C ARG A 51 -1.80 -6.05 -10.01
N LEU A 52 -2.38 -6.49 -8.89
CA LEU A 52 -1.69 -6.47 -7.59
C LEU A 52 -0.74 -7.65 -7.38
N VAL A 53 -0.72 -8.63 -8.27
CA VAL A 53 0.10 -9.85 -8.15
C VAL A 53 0.88 -10.18 -9.42
N SER A 54 0.93 -9.25 -10.37
CA SER A 54 1.65 -9.40 -11.65
C SER A 54 2.39 -8.13 -12.04
N ASP A 55 3.16 -8.22 -13.12
CA ASP A 55 3.82 -7.05 -13.70
C ASP A 55 2.80 -6.04 -14.24
N LEU A 56 3.07 -4.75 -14.07
CA LEU A 56 2.17 -3.68 -14.52
C LEU A 56 2.03 -3.68 -16.04
N ARG A 57 3.10 -3.96 -16.79
CA ARG A 57 3.07 -4.01 -18.25
C ARG A 57 2.14 -5.11 -18.74
N GLU A 58 2.27 -6.31 -18.18
CA GLU A 58 1.38 -7.44 -18.49
C GLU A 58 -0.08 -7.11 -18.16
N SER A 59 -0.29 -6.40 -17.05
CA SER A 59 -1.62 -5.97 -16.63
C SER A 59 -2.26 -4.96 -17.58
N VAL A 60 -1.48 -4.01 -18.11
CA VAL A 60 -1.96 -3.06 -19.13
C VAL A 60 -2.28 -3.81 -20.43
N GLU A 61 -1.43 -4.73 -20.88
CA GLU A 61 -1.66 -5.56 -22.04
C GLU A 61 -2.93 -6.41 -21.92
N TYR A 62 -3.13 -7.03 -20.75
CA TYR A 62 -4.35 -7.80 -20.46
C TYR A 62 -5.63 -6.95 -20.58
N VAL A 63 -5.62 -5.73 -20.02
CA VAL A 63 -6.75 -4.82 -20.15
C VAL A 63 -6.97 -4.41 -21.60
N CYS A 64 -5.91 -4.06 -22.32
CA CYS A 64 -5.97 -3.71 -23.75
C CYS A 64 -6.53 -4.86 -24.60
N ASP A 65 -6.09 -6.08 -24.34
CA ASP A 65 -6.61 -7.28 -25.02
C ASP A 65 -8.12 -7.47 -24.77
N SER A 66 -8.58 -7.25 -23.54
CA SER A 66 -10.00 -7.35 -23.18
C SER A 66 -10.87 -6.29 -23.86
N LEU A 67 -10.28 -5.17 -24.26
CA LEU A 67 -10.91 -4.06 -25.00
C LEU A 67 -10.70 -4.15 -26.51
N GLY A 68 -10.01 -5.19 -27.01
CA GLY A 68 -9.70 -5.35 -28.44
C GLY A 68 -8.62 -4.38 -28.95
N VAL A 69 -7.90 -3.69 -28.08
CA VAL A 69 -6.82 -2.77 -28.46
C VAL A 69 -5.56 -3.58 -28.77
N LYS A 70 -5.05 -3.48 -30.01
CA LYS A 70 -3.87 -4.20 -30.50
C LYS A 70 -2.70 -3.29 -30.89
N ARG A 71 -2.85 -2.00 -30.76
CA ARG A 71 -1.84 -1.00 -31.11
C ARG A 71 -0.74 -0.96 -30.05
N SER A 72 0.41 -1.56 -30.37
CA SER A 72 1.55 -1.65 -29.43
C SER A 72 2.07 -0.28 -28.98
N ASP A 73 2.07 0.73 -29.89
CA ASP A 73 2.45 2.10 -29.57
C ASP A 73 1.55 2.76 -28.54
N ALA A 74 0.22 2.54 -28.63
CA ALA A 74 -0.74 3.06 -27.68
C ALA A 74 -0.63 2.33 -26.32
N ILE A 75 -0.42 1.02 -26.31
CA ILE A 75 -0.19 0.23 -25.10
C ILE A 75 1.08 0.74 -24.38
N ASP A 76 2.18 0.98 -25.13
CA ASP A 76 3.41 1.56 -24.59
C ASP A 76 3.20 2.94 -23.97
N GLN A 77 2.42 3.79 -24.61
CA GLN A 77 2.11 5.13 -24.11
C GLN A 77 1.25 5.06 -22.85
N ALA A 78 0.21 4.22 -22.82
CA ALA A 78 -0.66 4.03 -21.65
C ALA A 78 0.13 3.49 -20.46
N TYR A 79 1.02 2.51 -20.67
CA TYR A 79 1.93 2.01 -19.64
C TYR A 79 2.83 3.12 -19.07
N ARG A 80 3.52 3.87 -19.92
CA ARG A 80 4.39 4.97 -19.48
C ARG A 80 3.62 6.05 -18.73
N LEU A 81 2.44 6.41 -19.19
CA LEU A 81 1.56 7.35 -18.50
C LEU A 81 1.24 6.84 -17.10
N ARG A 82 0.89 5.56 -16.96
CA ARG A 82 0.54 4.94 -15.67
C ARG A 82 1.71 4.95 -14.70
N VAL A 83 2.92 4.62 -15.15
CA VAL A 83 4.15 4.70 -14.34
C VAL A 83 4.43 6.14 -13.90
N GLU A 84 4.39 7.08 -14.84
CA GLU A 84 4.66 8.50 -14.55
C GLU A 84 3.65 9.08 -13.54
N MET A 85 2.41 8.64 -13.62
CA MET A 85 1.41 9.06 -12.64
C MET A 85 1.69 8.57 -11.24
N HIS A 86 2.06 7.29 -11.08
CA HIS A 86 2.49 6.78 -9.78
C HIS A 86 3.68 7.59 -9.26
N ARG A 87 4.69 7.84 -10.09
CA ARG A 87 5.88 8.64 -9.72
C ARG A 87 5.49 10.04 -9.25
N ARG A 88 4.56 10.72 -9.94
CA ARG A 88 4.07 12.06 -9.55
C ARG A 88 3.22 12.04 -8.27
N SER A 89 2.46 10.98 -8.06
CA SER A 89 1.60 10.82 -6.89
C SER A 89 2.35 10.27 -5.67
N PHE A 90 3.58 9.78 -5.85
CA PHE A 90 4.37 9.21 -4.77
C PHE A 90 4.97 10.33 -3.89
N ARG A 91 4.13 10.84 -2.99
CA ARG A 91 4.49 11.90 -2.05
C ARG A 91 4.16 11.44 -0.64
N PRO A 92 5.16 10.96 0.14
CA PRO A 92 4.93 10.54 1.52
C PRO A 92 4.32 11.66 2.36
N ARG A 93 3.47 11.29 3.33
CA ARG A 93 2.97 12.24 4.33
C ARG A 93 4.14 12.91 5.04
N GLU A 94 3.96 14.15 5.45
CA GLU A 94 5.01 14.96 6.07
C GLU A 94 5.62 14.29 7.32
N ASP A 95 4.79 13.56 8.09
CA ASP A 95 5.21 12.86 9.29
C ASP A 95 5.64 11.39 9.06
N ALA A 96 5.58 10.86 7.84
CA ALA A 96 5.85 9.45 7.57
C ALA A 96 7.31 9.08 7.90
N ALA A 97 8.28 9.74 7.26
CA ALA A 97 9.68 9.41 7.44
C ALA A 97 10.19 9.70 8.86
N SER A 98 9.71 10.79 9.49
CA SER A 98 10.07 11.11 10.88
C SER A 98 9.49 10.11 11.87
N THR A 99 8.25 9.66 11.68
CA THR A 99 7.62 8.63 12.51
C THR A 99 8.37 7.30 12.42
N LEU A 100 8.72 6.85 11.20
CA LEU A 100 9.48 5.63 11.00
C LEU A 100 10.86 5.68 11.66
N ARG A 101 11.60 6.79 11.51
CA ARG A 101 12.90 6.97 12.17
C ARG A 101 12.77 6.94 13.70
N GLU A 102 11.75 7.59 14.25
CA GLU A 102 11.53 7.60 15.70
C GLU A 102 11.15 6.21 16.23
N LEU A 103 10.31 5.44 15.51
CA LEU A 103 10.01 4.05 15.86
C LEU A 103 11.28 3.20 15.94
N ARG A 104 12.14 3.30 14.93
CA ARG A 104 13.43 2.59 14.90
C ARG A 104 14.37 3.05 16.03
N ALA A 105 14.42 4.35 16.30
CA ALA A 105 15.20 4.90 17.42
C ALA A 105 14.73 4.37 18.78
N ARG A 106 13.43 4.12 18.95
CA ARG A 106 12.84 3.47 20.14
C ARG A 106 12.98 1.94 20.15
N GLY A 107 13.62 1.35 19.12
CA GLY A 107 13.89 -0.10 19.05
C GLY A 107 12.69 -0.93 18.57
N TYR A 108 11.71 -0.34 17.90
CA TYR A 108 10.68 -1.06 17.18
C TYR A 108 11.20 -1.49 15.81
N LEU A 109 10.84 -2.70 15.39
CA LEU A 109 11.00 -3.12 14.00
C LEU A 109 9.90 -2.50 13.16
N THR A 110 10.24 -2.14 11.92
CA THR A 110 9.31 -1.51 10.98
C THR A 110 9.13 -2.38 9.75
N GLY A 111 7.89 -2.55 9.31
CA GLY A 111 7.54 -3.30 8.11
C GLY A 111 6.68 -2.48 7.16
N LEU A 112 6.84 -2.72 5.87
CA LEU A 112 5.94 -2.29 4.82
C LEU A 112 5.19 -3.52 4.29
N LEU A 113 3.86 -3.43 4.18
CA LEU A 113 3.02 -4.48 3.59
C LEU A 113 1.97 -3.83 2.71
N THR A 114 2.13 -3.90 1.39
CA THR A 114 1.29 -3.14 0.46
C THR A 114 0.75 -3.98 -0.70
N ASN A 115 -0.52 -3.74 -1.04
CA ASN A 115 -1.12 -4.14 -2.31
C ASN A 115 -0.71 -3.13 -3.38
N CYS A 116 0.12 -3.55 -4.35
CA CYS A 116 0.70 -2.62 -5.30
C CYS A 116 1.07 -3.27 -6.65
N THR A 117 1.33 -2.44 -7.63
CA THR A 117 1.85 -2.80 -8.95
C THR A 117 3.39 -2.75 -8.98
N SER A 118 4.00 -3.39 -9.99
CA SER A 118 5.44 -3.74 -10.03
C SER A 118 6.41 -2.56 -10.03
N GLU A 119 5.98 -1.34 -10.33
CA GLU A 119 6.82 -0.13 -10.27
C GLU A 119 6.99 0.45 -8.86
N VAL A 120 6.15 0.04 -7.89
CA VAL A 120 6.12 0.64 -6.55
C VAL A 120 7.38 0.37 -5.73
N PRO A 121 8.02 -0.81 -5.78
CA PRO A 121 9.29 -1.04 -5.07
C PRO A 121 10.38 -0.01 -5.43
N GLU A 122 10.52 0.33 -6.71
CA GLU A 122 11.48 1.36 -7.16
C GLU A 122 11.12 2.74 -6.60
N LEU A 123 9.82 3.09 -6.61
CA LEU A 123 9.35 4.37 -6.06
C LEU A 123 9.62 4.51 -4.55
N VAL A 124 9.48 3.41 -3.79
CA VAL A 124 9.83 3.41 -2.36
C VAL A 124 11.33 3.61 -2.19
N ALA A 125 12.16 2.89 -2.95
CA ALA A 125 13.62 2.99 -2.89
C ALA A 125 14.16 4.37 -3.28
N GLU A 126 13.47 5.11 -4.15
CA GLU A 126 13.82 6.48 -4.57
C GLU A 126 13.23 7.57 -3.66
N SER A 127 12.50 7.20 -2.62
CA SER A 127 11.74 8.14 -1.78
C SER A 127 12.42 8.41 -0.43
N PRO A 128 11.92 9.39 0.35
CA PRO A 128 12.34 9.59 1.75
C PRO A 128 12.04 8.41 2.69
N LEU A 129 11.34 7.38 2.22
CA LEU A 129 11.04 6.15 2.97
C LEU A 129 12.09 5.06 2.76
N ALA A 130 13.03 5.24 1.82
CA ALA A 130 14.12 4.30 1.57
C ALA A 130 14.87 3.95 2.87
N ASP A 131 15.22 2.68 3.03
CA ASP A 131 15.98 2.14 4.18
C ASP A 131 15.31 2.33 5.56
N LEU A 132 14.02 2.70 5.60
CA LEU A 132 13.29 2.88 6.86
C LEU A 132 12.48 1.65 7.28
N PHE A 133 12.51 0.57 6.50
CA PHE A 133 11.83 -0.68 6.81
C PHE A 133 12.86 -1.81 7.03
N ASP A 134 12.59 -2.66 8.02
CA ASP A 134 13.36 -3.86 8.26
C ASP A 134 12.87 -5.02 7.38
N VAL A 135 11.60 -4.94 6.94
CA VAL A 135 10.96 -5.87 5.98
C VAL A 135 10.03 -5.09 5.05
N GLU A 136 10.09 -5.38 3.77
CA GLU A 136 9.19 -4.84 2.75
C GLU A 136 8.50 -5.98 2.00
N ILE A 137 7.17 -6.00 2.02
CA ILE A 137 6.34 -6.99 1.32
C ILE A 137 5.46 -6.26 0.30
N TYR A 138 5.74 -6.51 -0.96
CA TYR A 138 5.01 -6.00 -2.10
C TYR A 138 4.20 -7.12 -2.72
N SER A 139 2.87 -6.97 -2.83
CA SER A 139 1.99 -8.01 -3.36
C SER A 139 2.39 -8.48 -4.76
N CYS A 140 2.80 -7.54 -5.62
CA CYS A 140 3.29 -7.82 -6.97
C CYS A 140 4.55 -8.70 -7.00
N SER A 141 5.39 -8.64 -5.98
CA SER A 141 6.65 -9.40 -5.89
C SER A 141 6.45 -10.81 -5.33
N VAL A 142 5.44 -10.99 -4.45
CA VAL A 142 5.21 -12.27 -3.75
C VAL A 142 4.04 -13.07 -4.32
N GLY A 143 3.25 -12.49 -5.23
CA GLY A 143 2.06 -13.14 -5.82
C GLY A 143 0.91 -13.34 -4.83
N LEU A 144 0.92 -12.65 -3.70
CA LEU A 144 -0.10 -12.67 -2.65
C LEU A 144 -0.60 -11.26 -2.41
N ARG A 145 -1.81 -11.09 -1.90
CA ARG A 145 -2.37 -9.77 -1.61
C ARG A 145 -3.16 -9.75 -0.31
N LYS A 146 -3.32 -8.60 0.31
CA LYS A 146 -4.27 -8.38 1.40
C LYS A 146 -5.70 -8.57 0.87
N PRO A 147 -6.63 -9.17 1.64
CA PRO A 147 -6.48 -9.60 3.02
C PRO A 147 -6.05 -11.07 3.20
N ASP A 148 -5.41 -11.71 2.22
CA ASP A 148 -4.99 -13.11 2.33
C ASP A 148 -4.05 -13.31 3.53
N ARG A 149 -4.34 -14.29 4.39
CA ARG A 149 -3.56 -14.60 5.59
C ARG A 149 -2.06 -14.74 5.31
N ALA A 150 -1.71 -15.37 4.18
CA ALA A 150 -0.32 -15.69 3.83
C ALA A 150 0.57 -14.44 3.67
N ILE A 151 0.03 -13.30 3.23
CA ILE A 151 0.85 -12.08 3.05
C ILE A 151 1.23 -11.44 4.41
N TYR A 152 0.35 -11.52 5.42
CA TYR A 152 0.65 -11.08 6.78
C TYR A 152 1.68 -11.99 7.45
N GLU A 153 1.59 -13.30 7.16
CA GLU A 153 2.56 -14.29 7.63
C GLU A 153 3.96 -14.00 7.09
N LEU A 154 4.11 -13.64 5.81
CA LEU A 154 5.39 -13.21 5.24
C LEU A 154 5.96 -12.01 5.98
N ALA A 155 5.15 -11.00 6.27
CA ALA A 155 5.59 -9.80 6.98
C ALA A 155 6.04 -10.11 8.41
N ALA A 156 5.25 -10.88 9.17
CA ALA A 156 5.59 -11.26 10.55
C ALA A 156 6.84 -12.13 10.63
N ASN A 157 6.97 -13.13 9.73
CA ASN A 157 8.12 -14.03 9.65
C ASN A 157 9.39 -13.27 9.24
N GLY A 158 9.31 -12.35 8.27
CA GLY A 158 10.42 -11.51 7.87
C GLY A 158 10.95 -10.65 9.02
N LEU A 159 10.06 -10.15 9.88
CA LEU A 159 10.41 -9.39 11.08
C LEU A 159 10.85 -10.29 12.24
N GLY A 160 10.64 -11.61 12.18
CA GLY A 160 10.90 -12.53 13.30
C GLY A 160 10.05 -12.24 14.53
N VAL A 161 8.81 -11.75 14.34
CA VAL A 161 7.92 -11.32 15.42
C VAL A 161 6.61 -12.09 15.37
N ASP A 162 6.20 -12.66 16.52
CA ASP A 162 4.88 -13.27 16.64
C ASP A 162 3.78 -12.22 16.33
N PRO A 163 2.74 -12.53 15.53
CA PRO A 163 1.68 -11.61 15.13
C PRO A 163 1.06 -10.81 16.27
N ARG A 164 0.90 -11.41 17.45
CA ARG A 164 0.35 -10.76 18.65
C ARG A 164 1.17 -9.57 19.17
N PHE A 165 2.44 -9.48 18.74
CA PHE A 165 3.34 -8.36 19.05
C PHE A 165 3.55 -7.43 17.85
N CYS A 166 2.78 -7.60 16.77
CA CYS A 166 2.76 -6.70 15.64
C CYS A 166 1.58 -5.72 15.75
N LEU A 167 1.83 -4.45 15.45
CA LEU A 167 0.83 -3.43 15.21
C LEU A 167 0.76 -3.17 13.72
N TYR A 168 -0.40 -3.36 13.12
CA TYR A 168 -0.67 -3.04 11.72
C TYR A 168 -1.38 -1.69 11.63
N ILE A 169 -0.93 -0.80 10.75
CA ILE A 169 -1.52 0.53 10.52
C ILE A 169 -1.85 0.65 9.04
N GLY A 170 -3.11 0.90 8.73
CA GLY A 170 -3.62 1.04 7.36
C GLY A 170 -4.81 1.99 7.28
N ASP A 171 -5.25 2.31 6.05
CA ASP A 171 -6.40 3.17 5.78
C ASP A 171 -7.74 2.40 5.68
N GLY A 172 -7.69 1.07 5.81
CA GLY A 172 -8.85 0.16 5.75
C GLY A 172 -9.22 -0.30 4.34
N GLY A 173 -8.40 -0.01 3.33
CA GLY A 173 -8.60 -0.52 1.98
C GLY A 173 -8.40 -2.04 1.90
N ASP A 174 -9.12 -2.70 0.96
CA ASP A 174 -8.98 -4.15 0.71
C ASP A 174 -9.23 -5.03 1.96
N ASP A 175 -10.07 -4.63 2.90
CA ASP A 175 -10.36 -5.35 4.16
C ASP A 175 -9.09 -5.65 5.00
N GLU A 176 -8.05 -4.86 4.81
CA GLU A 176 -6.71 -5.11 5.35
C GLU A 176 -6.64 -5.14 6.87
N LEU A 177 -7.43 -4.28 7.54
CA LEU A 177 -7.45 -4.22 9.01
C LEU A 177 -8.13 -5.45 9.59
N ALA A 178 -9.19 -5.93 8.94
CA ALA A 178 -9.84 -7.18 9.31
C ALA A 178 -8.89 -8.36 9.10
N GLY A 179 -8.21 -8.43 7.94
CA GLY A 179 -7.21 -9.45 7.64
C GLY A 179 -6.06 -9.48 8.66
N ALA A 180 -5.54 -8.32 9.05
CA ALA A 180 -4.49 -8.21 10.07
C ALA A 180 -4.97 -8.73 11.44
N ARG A 181 -6.19 -8.38 11.87
CA ARG A 181 -6.79 -8.89 13.12
C ARG A 181 -7.01 -10.40 13.07
N ASP A 182 -7.55 -10.93 11.99
CA ASP A 182 -7.81 -12.36 11.81
C ASP A 182 -6.51 -13.17 11.79
N PHE A 183 -5.41 -12.56 11.36
CA PHE A 183 -4.07 -13.15 11.47
C PHE A 183 -3.53 -13.12 12.91
N GLY A 184 -4.06 -12.26 13.78
CA GLY A 184 -3.67 -12.13 15.20
C GLY A 184 -2.84 -10.89 15.52
N MET A 185 -2.72 -9.94 14.60
CA MET A 185 -2.09 -8.64 14.85
C MET A 185 -3.06 -7.68 15.55
N LYS A 186 -2.53 -6.65 16.19
CA LYS A 186 -3.31 -5.46 16.53
C LYS A 186 -3.41 -4.59 15.28
N ALA A 187 -4.60 -4.06 14.99
CA ALA A 187 -4.79 -3.19 13.84
C ALA A 187 -5.29 -1.82 14.28
N VAL A 188 -4.87 -0.79 13.57
CA VAL A 188 -5.21 0.62 13.78
C VAL A 188 -5.55 1.25 12.46
N LEU A 189 -6.69 1.92 12.39
CA LEU A 189 -7.09 2.71 11.24
C LEU A 189 -6.37 4.06 11.25
N LEU A 190 -5.69 4.40 10.16
CA LEU A 190 -5.28 5.77 9.89
C LEU A 190 -6.38 6.46 9.07
N ARG A 191 -7.03 7.47 9.65
CA ARG A 191 -8.08 8.25 9.01
C ARG A 191 -7.81 9.74 9.11
N PRO A 192 -7.05 10.32 8.16
CA PRO A 192 -6.80 11.76 8.14
C PRO A 192 -8.06 12.55 7.80
N GLY A 193 -8.41 13.53 8.65
CA GLY A 193 -9.60 14.37 8.45
C GLY A 193 -10.92 13.62 8.62
N ASP A 194 -11.96 14.07 7.92
CA ASP A 194 -13.34 13.54 8.01
C ASP A 194 -13.64 12.47 6.94
N THR A 195 -12.64 11.77 6.44
CA THR A 195 -12.83 10.72 5.42
C THR A 195 -13.54 9.52 6.04
N GLN A 196 -14.46 8.92 5.29
CA GLN A 196 -15.09 7.66 5.71
C GLN A 196 -14.15 6.49 5.38
N PRO A 197 -13.95 5.55 6.30
CA PRO A 197 -13.18 4.35 6.00
C PRO A 197 -13.93 3.49 4.97
N PRO A 198 -13.22 2.75 4.11
CA PRO A 198 -13.85 1.85 3.16
C PRO A 198 -14.52 0.63 3.81
N GLU A 199 -14.10 0.24 5.00
CA GLU A 199 -14.73 -0.81 5.83
C GLU A 199 -15.33 -0.23 7.11
N VAL A 200 -16.30 -0.93 7.72
CA VAL A 200 -16.82 -0.60 9.04
C VAL A 200 -15.75 -0.98 10.06
N TRP A 201 -15.16 0.01 10.73
CA TRP A 201 -14.09 -0.17 11.69
C TRP A 201 -14.56 0.13 13.13
N GLU A 202 -14.38 -0.85 14.01
CA GLU A 202 -14.66 -0.75 15.45
C GLU A 202 -13.38 -0.95 16.27
N GLY A 203 -12.30 -0.30 15.88
CA GLY A 203 -10.99 -0.41 16.52
C GLY A 203 -10.37 0.95 16.81
N PRO A 204 -9.12 0.95 17.29
CA PRO A 204 -8.39 2.20 17.51
C PRO A 204 -8.18 2.92 16.18
N GLU A 205 -8.29 4.26 16.23
CA GLU A 205 -8.06 5.15 15.11
C GLU A 205 -6.97 6.17 15.45
N ILE A 206 -6.23 6.59 14.42
CA ILE A 206 -5.32 7.73 14.46
C ILE A 206 -5.59 8.63 13.26
N THR A 207 -5.30 9.91 13.36
CA THR A 207 -5.46 10.88 12.27
C THR A 207 -4.13 11.32 11.67
N ARG A 208 -3.01 10.98 12.32
CA ARG A 208 -1.64 11.26 11.89
C ARG A 208 -0.75 10.07 12.26
N LEU A 209 0.24 9.78 11.43
CA LEU A 209 1.17 8.68 11.66
C LEU A 209 1.94 8.82 12.98
N ALA A 210 2.31 10.04 13.36
CA ALA A 210 3.02 10.32 14.62
C ALA A 210 2.27 9.83 15.86
N GLN A 211 0.92 9.70 15.83
CA GLN A 211 0.15 9.15 16.94
C GLN A 211 0.40 7.66 17.18
N ALA A 212 0.99 6.94 16.23
CA ALA A 212 1.44 5.58 16.47
C ALA A 212 2.45 5.50 17.63
N LEU A 213 3.27 6.53 17.79
CA LEU A 213 4.25 6.64 18.89
C LEU A 213 3.59 6.75 20.27
N GLU A 214 2.40 7.36 20.35
CA GLU A 214 1.60 7.52 21.57
C GLU A 214 0.94 6.18 21.94
N LEU A 215 0.46 5.42 20.95
CA LEU A 215 -0.16 4.11 21.16
C LEU A 215 0.84 3.05 21.67
N LEU A 216 2.12 3.21 21.33
CA LEU A 216 3.16 2.24 21.67
C LEU A 216 3.81 2.50 23.03
N GLY A 217 3.79 3.74 23.51
CA GLY A 217 4.49 4.15 24.73
C GLY A 217 6.01 4.14 24.60
N GLU A 218 6.70 4.44 25.69
CA GLU A 218 8.17 4.32 25.75
C GLU A 218 8.57 2.85 25.93
N ARG A 219 9.27 2.30 24.98
CA ARG A 219 9.92 1.00 25.13
C ARG A 219 11.24 1.21 25.88
N ARG A 220 11.33 0.74 27.13
CA ARG A 220 12.65 0.59 27.75
C ARG A 220 13.43 -0.40 26.93
N ARG A 221 14.62 0.00 26.42
CA ARG A 221 15.57 -0.95 25.89
C ARG A 221 15.93 -1.87 27.07
N ASP A 222 15.42 -3.08 27.06
CA ASP A 222 16.00 -4.12 27.91
C ASP A 222 17.43 -4.27 27.40
N CYS A 223 18.38 -3.77 28.19
CA CYS A 223 19.80 -4.01 27.97
C CYS A 223 20.03 -5.52 28.06
N PRO A 224 20.86 -6.12 27.22
CA PRO A 224 21.15 -7.55 27.22
C PRO A 224 21.72 -8.00 28.54
#